data_a788229a181342777eda18d2d6ce1e82
#
_entry.id   a788229a181342777eda18d2d6ce1e82
#
_cell.length_a   1.000
_cell.length_b   1.000
_cell.length_c   1.000
_cell.angle_alpha   90.00
_cell.angle_beta   90.00
_cell.angle_gamma   90.00
#
_symmetry.space_group_name_H-M   'P 1'
#
loop_
_entity.id
_entity.type
_entity.pdbx_description
1 polymer ?
#
loop_
_entity_poly.entity_id
_entity_poly.type
_entity_poly.pdbx_seq_one_letter_code
_entity_poly.pdbx_strand_id
1 'polypeptide(L)'
;MEEKEFETLRVSIFDPTGNITALVEGTVAPEEQSAAAARIMERFPQVEQVGFVRLPREGAAPVELSMAGGEFCGNASMSAAALSVLRRGSAADESGWETLGLRVRGVSREVEVRLRQESADTFLASVQMPPARLLEERVFPFGALRDPLAVVQMEGISHAIVTPGSAFFTLRDDRDAAEEAARRICAALGAKAFGMMFLEGEAPRLRLTPLVFVPESGTMCWENSCASGSAAVAAALAERGGAPVRAELEEPGGVLSVESAGLRGETRLSGRTRLVGQKSV
;
A
#
# COMPACT_ATOMS: atom_id res chain seq x y z
N MET A 1 2.90 38.98 -12.98
CA MET A 1 2.88 37.58 -12.51
C MET A 1 1.59 37.00 -13.06
N GLU A 2 1.69 36.24 -14.14
CA GLU A 2 0.54 35.56 -14.72
C GLU A 2 0.09 34.50 -13.72
N GLU A 3 -1.16 34.61 -13.24
CA GLU A 3 -1.85 33.51 -12.58
C GLU A 3 -1.91 32.36 -13.61
N LYS A 4 -1.06 31.34 -13.40
CA LYS A 4 -1.23 30.07 -14.11
C LYS A 4 -2.65 29.60 -13.77
N GLU A 5 -3.54 29.60 -14.74
CA GLU A 5 -4.81 28.87 -14.67
C GLU A 5 -4.49 27.45 -14.25
N PHE A 6 -4.78 27.10 -13.00
CA PHE A 6 -4.67 25.73 -12.54
C PHE A 6 -5.74 24.93 -13.27
N GLU A 7 -5.32 24.08 -14.21
CA GLU A 7 -6.20 23.08 -14.77
C GLU A 7 -6.92 22.38 -13.61
N THR A 8 -8.25 22.39 -13.65
CA THR A 8 -9.07 21.76 -12.62
C THR A 8 -8.76 20.27 -12.59
N LEU A 9 -8.06 19.83 -11.54
CA LEU A 9 -7.67 18.43 -11.38
C LEU A 9 -8.91 17.58 -11.06
N ARG A 10 -9.10 16.49 -11.79
CA ARG A 10 -10.12 15.50 -11.48
C ARG A 10 -9.58 14.54 -10.42
N VAL A 11 -10.25 14.47 -9.28
CA VAL A 11 -9.88 13.61 -8.15
C VAL A 11 -10.96 12.57 -7.92
N SER A 12 -10.59 11.30 -8.00
CA SER A 12 -11.44 10.15 -7.66
C SER A 12 -10.99 9.59 -6.33
N ILE A 13 -11.90 9.53 -5.35
CA ILE A 13 -11.61 9.03 -4.00
C ILE A 13 -12.11 7.60 -3.90
N PHE A 14 -11.22 6.70 -3.54
CA PHE A 14 -11.49 5.28 -3.33
C PHE A 14 -11.30 4.89 -1.87
N ASP A 15 -12.04 3.88 -1.47
CA ASP A 15 -11.88 3.15 -0.22
C ASP A 15 -11.39 1.73 -0.52
N PRO A 16 -10.08 1.49 -0.58
CA PRO A 16 -9.51 0.15 -0.69
C PRO A 16 -9.30 -0.44 0.71
N THR A 17 -10.35 -1.03 1.28
CA THR A 17 -10.29 -1.66 2.62
C THR A 17 -9.84 -0.69 3.73
N GLY A 18 -10.39 0.55 3.72
CA GLY A 18 -10.16 1.55 4.76
C GLY A 18 -8.99 2.50 4.55
N ASN A 19 -8.04 2.20 3.67
CA ASN A 19 -6.92 3.09 3.34
C ASN A 19 -7.34 4.11 2.27
N ILE A 20 -8.08 5.14 2.67
CA ILE A 20 -8.72 6.08 1.74
C ILE A 20 -7.71 6.74 0.82
N THR A 21 -7.87 6.48 -0.47
CA THR A 21 -6.93 6.88 -1.52
C THR A 21 -7.57 7.88 -2.47
N ALA A 22 -6.95 9.05 -2.65
CA ALA A 22 -7.30 9.98 -3.71
C ALA A 22 -6.45 9.71 -4.95
N LEU A 23 -7.09 9.50 -6.09
CA LEU A 23 -6.43 9.36 -7.39
C LEU A 23 -6.66 10.61 -8.22
N VAL A 24 -5.58 11.30 -8.55
CA VAL A 24 -5.56 12.50 -9.40
C VAL A 24 -5.38 12.06 -10.84
N GLU A 25 -6.37 12.35 -11.69
CA GLU A 25 -6.33 12.03 -13.12
C GLU A 25 -5.66 13.17 -13.88
N GLY A 26 -4.71 12.83 -14.75
CA GLY A 26 -4.00 13.78 -15.58
C GLY A 26 -2.51 13.82 -15.30
N THR A 27 -1.86 14.89 -15.78
CA THR A 27 -0.41 15.05 -15.66
C THR A 27 -0.11 16.14 -14.64
N VAL A 28 0.50 15.75 -13.51
CA VAL A 28 1.10 16.65 -12.54
C VAL A 28 2.61 16.38 -12.56
N ALA A 29 3.41 17.42 -12.71
CA ALA A 29 4.86 17.29 -12.75
C ALA A 29 5.37 16.64 -11.44
N PRO A 30 6.34 15.71 -11.51
CA PRO A 30 6.81 14.97 -10.33
C PRO A 30 7.18 15.87 -9.14
N GLU A 31 7.80 17.02 -9.42
CA GLU A 31 8.19 18.02 -8.43
C GLU A 31 7.01 18.75 -7.78
N GLU A 32 5.83 18.72 -8.41
CA GLU A 32 4.60 19.36 -7.90
C GLU A 32 3.70 18.35 -7.16
N GLN A 33 3.95 17.05 -7.29
CA GLN A 33 3.08 15.99 -6.75
C GLN A 33 2.92 16.07 -5.24
N SER A 34 4.00 16.27 -4.48
CA SER A 34 3.95 16.37 -3.02
C SER A 34 3.12 17.57 -2.54
N ALA A 35 3.27 18.73 -3.19
CA ALA A 35 2.50 19.93 -2.86
C ALA A 35 1.02 19.80 -3.24
N ALA A 36 0.72 19.16 -4.37
CA ALA A 36 -0.65 18.87 -4.77
C ALA A 36 -1.33 17.86 -3.81
N ALA A 37 -0.61 16.83 -3.40
CA ALA A 37 -1.08 15.85 -2.43
C ALA A 37 -1.42 16.50 -1.08
N ALA A 38 -0.54 17.35 -0.55
CA ALA A 38 -0.77 18.05 0.72
C ALA A 38 -2.07 18.88 0.67
N ARG A 39 -2.32 19.62 -0.42
CA ARG A 39 -3.57 20.39 -0.60
C ARG A 39 -4.80 19.51 -0.69
N ILE A 40 -4.70 18.33 -1.34
CA ILE A 40 -5.80 17.37 -1.44
C ILE A 40 -6.12 16.81 -0.05
N MET A 41 -5.11 16.40 0.71
CA MET A 41 -5.28 15.86 2.06
C MET A 41 -5.82 16.91 3.05
N GLU A 42 -5.41 18.16 2.93
CA GLU A 42 -5.97 19.28 3.71
C GLU A 42 -7.47 19.47 3.40
N ARG A 43 -7.85 19.39 2.12
CA ARG A 43 -9.24 19.57 1.70
C ARG A 43 -10.12 18.36 2.02
N PHE A 44 -9.54 17.16 2.05
CA PHE A 44 -10.22 15.88 2.31
C PHE A 44 -9.49 15.13 3.44
N PRO A 45 -9.74 15.51 4.71
CA PRO A 45 -9.00 14.96 5.86
C PRO A 45 -9.10 13.45 6.06
N GLN A 46 -10.11 12.80 5.42
CA GLN A 46 -10.24 11.34 5.42
C GLN A 46 -9.27 10.63 4.47
N VAL A 47 -8.63 11.36 3.55
CA VAL A 47 -7.67 10.79 2.59
C VAL A 47 -6.34 10.53 3.31
N GLU A 48 -5.87 9.27 3.25
CA GLU A 48 -4.60 8.86 3.86
C GLU A 48 -3.43 8.94 2.88
N GLN A 49 -3.71 8.86 1.57
CA GLN A 49 -2.70 8.87 0.53
C GLN A 49 -3.22 9.41 -0.80
N VAL A 50 -2.29 9.94 -1.61
CA VAL A 50 -2.61 10.50 -2.92
C VAL A 50 -1.75 9.85 -3.99
N GLY A 51 -2.39 9.35 -5.04
CA GLY A 51 -1.74 8.84 -6.25
C GLY A 51 -2.11 9.67 -7.47
N PHE A 52 -1.15 9.79 -8.39
CA PHE A 52 -1.32 10.45 -9.69
C PHE A 52 -1.42 9.37 -10.75
N VAL A 53 -2.54 9.34 -11.47
CA VAL A 53 -2.85 8.28 -12.40
C VAL A 53 -2.96 8.81 -13.82
N ARG A 54 -2.30 8.13 -14.76
CA ARG A 54 -2.49 8.33 -16.19
C ARG A 54 -3.17 7.11 -16.77
N LEU A 55 -4.39 7.28 -17.25
CA LEU A 55 -5.14 6.23 -17.90
C LEU A 55 -4.78 6.17 -19.39
N PRO A 56 -4.64 4.98 -19.98
CA PRO A 56 -4.44 4.85 -21.42
C PRO A 56 -5.66 5.40 -22.18
N ARG A 57 -5.39 6.09 -23.29
CA ARG A 57 -6.47 6.62 -24.14
C ARG A 57 -7.11 5.53 -24.98
N GLU A 58 -6.32 4.57 -25.46
CA GLU A 58 -6.75 3.42 -26.27
C GLU A 58 -5.77 2.24 -26.11
N GLY A 59 -6.28 1.02 -26.30
CA GLY A 59 -5.47 -0.20 -26.42
C GLY A 59 -5.00 -0.79 -25.11
N ALA A 60 -4.01 -1.70 -25.23
CA ALA A 60 -3.45 -2.49 -24.12
C ALA A 60 -2.32 -1.79 -23.35
N ALA A 61 -2.20 -0.46 -23.45
CA ALA A 61 -1.19 0.25 -22.69
C ALA A 61 -1.48 0.16 -21.18
N PRO A 62 -0.46 -0.01 -20.33
CA PRO A 62 -0.66 -0.10 -18.90
C PRO A 62 -1.14 1.22 -18.30
N VAL A 63 -1.89 1.13 -17.20
CA VAL A 63 -2.20 2.27 -16.34
C VAL A 63 -0.90 2.71 -15.66
N GLU A 64 -0.58 4.00 -15.68
CA GLU A 64 0.57 4.55 -14.98
C GLU A 64 0.11 5.13 -13.64
N LEU A 65 0.81 4.77 -12.56
CA LEU A 65 0.53 5.25 -11.19
C LEU A 65 1.81 5.72 -10.51
N SER A 66 1.77 6.91 -9.92
CA SER A 66 2.82 7.45 -9.05
C SER A 66 2.20 7.90 -7.73
N MET A 67 2.65 7.36 -6.61
CA MET A 67 2.29 7.89 -5.30
C MET A 67 3.05 9.17 -5.02
N ALA A 68 2.49 10.05 -4.20
CA ALA A 68 3.10 11.35 -3.85
C ALA A 68 4.50 11.19 -3.21
N GLY A 69 4.74 10.13 -2.45
CA GLY A 69 6.05 9.79 -1.87
C GLY A 69 6.93 8.91 -2.77
N GLY A 70 6.45 8.54 -3.97
CA GLY A 70 7.19 7.71 -4.92
C GLY A 70 7.32 6.23 -4.56
N GLU A 71 6.68 5.80 -3.47
CA GLU A 71 6.60 4.40 -3.02
C GLU A 71 5.62 3.57 -3.86
N PHE A 72 5.76 2.25 -3.78
CA PHE A 72 4.72 1.33 -4.27
C PHE A 72 3.57 1.23 -3.25
N CYS A 73 2.33 1.30 -3.75
CA CYS A 73 1.14 1.07 -2.95
C CYS A 73 0.17 0.09 -3.63
N GLY A 74 -0.06 -1.08 -3.01
CA GLY A 74 -0.98 -2.11 -3.52
C GLY A 74 -2.44 -1.64 -3.50
N ASN A 75 -2.86 -0.94 -2.45
CA ASN A 75 -4.21 -0.38 -2.30
C ASN A 75 -4.51 0.64 -3.41
N ALA A 76 -3.57 1.56 -3.67
CA ALA A 76 -3.68 2.52 -4.77
C ALA A 76 -3.65 1.83 -6.15
N SER A 77 -2.87 0.76 -6.31
CA SER A 77 -2.83 -0.03 -7.55
C SER A 77 -4.18 -0.68 -7.85
N MET A 78 -4.82 -1.28 -6.86
CA MET A 78 -6.17 -1.83 -7.00
C MET A 78 -7.19 -0.75 -7.36
N SER A 79 -7.11 0.42 -6.72
CA SER A 79 -8.00 1.56 -6.99
C SER A 79 -7.78 2.17 -8.37
N ALA A 80 -6.52 2.29 -8.83
CA ALA A 80 -6.19 2.80 -10.15
C ALA A 80 -6.69 1.87 -11.28
N ALA A 81 -6.57 0.57 -11.09
CA ALA A 81 -7.14 -0.42 -12.00
C ALA A 81 -8.68 -0.31 -12.06
N ALA A 82 -9.35 -0.20 -10.90
CA ALA A 82 -10.79 0.00 -10.82
C ALA A 82 -11.23 1.30 -11.51
N LEU A 83 -10.48 2.40 -11.31
CA LEU A 83 -10.74 3.67 -11.99
C LEU A 83 -10.63 3.52 -13.51
N SER A 84 -9.64 2.78 -13.99
CA SER A 84 -9.50 2.51 -15.43
C SER A 84 -10.71 1.79 -16.01
N VAL A 85 -11.21 0.76 -15.31
CA VAL A 85 -12.43 0.03 -15.71
C VAL A 85 -13.64 0.96 -15.71
N LEU A 86 -13.81 1.79 -14.69
CA LEU A 86 -14.92 2.76 -14.61
C LEU A 86 -14.90 3.80 -15.74
N ARG A 87 -13.71 4.14 -16.28
CA ARG A 87 -13.59 5.14 -17.37
C ARG A 87 -13.80 4.57 -18.75
N ARG A 88 -13.37 3.34 -19.02
CA ARG A 88 -13.42 2.73 -20.35
C ARG A 88 -14.52 1.68 -20.53
N GLY A 89 -15.16 1.28 -19.46
CA GLY A 89 -16.02 0.10 -19.42
C GLY A 89 -15.23 -1.19 -19.11
N SER A 90 -15.94 -2.20 -18.66
CA SER A 90 -15.37 -3.52 -18.36
C SER A 90 -15.10 -4.32 -19.64
N ALA A 91 -13.99 -5.07 -19.64
CA ALA A 91 -13.64 -6.08 -20.62
C ALA A 91 -13.42 -7.44 -19.92
N ALA A 92 -14.27 -7.75 -18.93
CA ALA A 92 -14.20 -8.97 -18.16
C ALA A 92 -14.39 -10.22 -19.02
N ASP A 93 -13.70 -11.28 -18.66
CA ASP A 93 -13.87 -12.61 -19.23
C ASP A 93 -15.19 -13.30 -18.77
N GLU A 94 -15.42 -14.53 -19.20
CA GLU A 94 -16.64 -15.30 -18.84
C GLU A 94 -16.75 -15.56 -17.32
N SER A 95 -15.65 -15.50 -16.57
CA SER A 95 -15.63 -15.62 -15.11
C SER A 95 -15.94 -14.31 -14.38
N GLY A 96 -16.11 -13.21 -15.13
CA GLY A 96 -16.34 -11.86 -14.63
C GLY A 96 -15.07 -11.16 -14.14
N TRP A 97 -13.88 -11.77 -14.35
CA TRP A 97 -12.61 -11.17 -14.02
C TRP A 97 -11.99 -10.43 -15.21
N GLU A 98 -11.30 -9.38 -14.91
CA GLU A 98 -10.49 -8.63 -15.85
C GLU A 98 -9.08 -8.43 -15.30
N THR A 99 -8.07 -8.56 -16.16
CA THR A 99 -6.66 -8.40 -15.79
C THR A 99 -6.09 -7.17 -16.46
N LEU A 100 -5.46 -6.30 -15.67
CA LEU A 100 -4.77 -5.09 -16.11
C LEU A 100 -3.32 -5.10 -15.68
N GLY A 101 -2.44 -4.59 -16.56
CA GLY A 101 -1.07 -4.24 -16.22
C GLY A 101 -0.97 -2.79 -15.75
N LEU A 102 -0.20 -2.55 -14.70
CA LEU A 102 0.08 -1.22 -14.18
C LEU A 102 1.59 -0.96 -14.15
N ARG A 103 2.01 0.22 -14.60
CA ARG A 103 3.34 0.76 -14.31
C ARG A 103 3.26 1.63 -13.08
N VAL A 104 3.81 1.15 -11.98
CA VAL A 104 3.77 1.83 -10.70
C VAL A 104 5.17 2.34 -10.36
N ARG A 105 5.30 3.64 -10.07
CA ARG A 105 6.56 4.18 -9.58
C ARG A 105 6.96 3.47 -8.29
N GLY A 106 8.25 3.21 -8.13
CA GLY A 106 8.77 2.48 -6.96
C GLY A 106 9.00 1.00 -7.19
N VAL A 107 8.52 0.43 -8.33
CA VAL A 107 8.80 -0.95 -8.74
C VAL A 107 9.29 -1.00 -10.18
N SER A 108 10.18 -1.98 -10.45
CA SER A 108 10.87 -2.08 -11.73
C SER A 108 10.12 -2.87 -12.80
N ARG A 109 9.07 -3.59 -12.39
CA ARG A 109 8.26 -4.44 -13.28
C ARG A 109 6.82 -3.95 -13.33
N GLU A 110 6.11 -4.36 -14.36
CA GLU A 110 4.67 -4.17 -14.44
C GLU A 110 3.97 -4.97 -13.35
N VAL A 111 2.97 -4.36 -12.72
CA VAL A 111 2.16 -4.93 -11.65
C VAL A 111 0.86 -5.44 -12.23
N GLU A 112 0.58 -6.72 -12.08
CA GLU A 112 -0.69 -7.29 -12.48
C GLU A 112 -1.76 -7.04 -11.43
N VAL A 113 -2.91 -6.50 -11.85
CA VAL A 113 -4.12 -6.39 -11.04
C VAL A 113 -5.27 -7.10 -11.73
N ARG A 114 -5.93 -7.99 -11.02
CA ARG A 114 -7.17 -8.64 -11.44
C ARG A 114 -8.34 -8.01 -10.72
N LEU A 115 -9.42 -7.75 -11.45
CA LEU A 115 -10.61 -7.11 -10.93
C LEU A 115 -11.85 -7.92 -11.29
N ARG A 116 -12.81 -7.94 -10.37
CA ARG A 116 -14.18 -8.35 -10.63
C ARG A 116 -15.13 -7.31 -10.06
N GLN A 117 -15.98 -6.75 -10.91
CA GLN A 117 -16.94 -5.76 -10.48
C GLN A 117 -18.07 -6.44 -9.69
N GLU A 118 -18.34 -5.96 -8.48
CA GLU A 118 -19.41 -6.46 -7.60
C GLU A 118 -20.64 -5.53 -7.63
N SER A 119 -20.44 -4.22 -7.86
CA SER A 119 -21.50 -3.24 -8.04
C SER A 119 -21.04 -2.10 -8.97
N ALA A 120 -21.86 -1.07 -9.14
CA ALA A 120 -21.51 0.07 -10.00
C ALA A 120 -20.22 0.80 -9.54
N ASP A 121 -19.89 0.75 -8.27
CA ASP A 121 -18.79 1.47 -7.64
C ASP A 121 -17.79 0.59 -6.88
N THR A 122 -18.04 -0.73 -6.77
CA THR A 122 -17.29 -1.65 -5.93
C THR A 122 -16.69 -2.79 -6.74
N PHE A 123 -15.42 -3.07 -6.47
CA PHE A 123 -14.66 -4.14 -7.10
C PHE A 123 -13.99 -5.04 -6.05
N LEU A 124 -14.05 -6.34 -6.26
CA LEU A 124 -13.08 -7.24 -5.67
C LEU A 124 -11.83 -7.16 -6.53
N ALA A 125 -10.72 -6.81 -5.91
CA ALA A 125 -9.44 -6.62 -6.58
C ALA A 125 -8.38 -7.55 -6.01
N SER A 126 -7.46 -7.99 -6.87
CA SER A 126 -6.33 -8.84 -6.49
C SER A 126 -5.08 -8.33 -7.20
N VAL A 127 -4.08 -7.92 -6.43
CA VAL A 127 -2.83 -7.35 -6.92
C VAL A 127 -1.66 -8.29 -6.69
N GLN A 128 -0.83 -8.48 -7.73
CA GLN A 128 0.45 -9.16 -7.59
C GLN A 128 1.46 -8.22 -6.93
N MET A 129 1.87 -8.57 -5.72
CA MET A 129 2.79 -7.75 -4.94
C MET A 129 4.24 -7.88 -5.47
N PRO A 130 5.06 -6.81 -5.33
CA PRO A 130 6.50 -6.96 -5.52
C PRO A 130 7.06 -8.04 -4.60
N PRO A 131 8.04 -8.84 -5.05
CA PRO A 131 8.60 -9.89 -4.22
C PRO A 131 9.34 -9.32 -3.02
N ALA A 132 9.23 -10.00 -1.89
CA ALA A 132 10.13 -9.77 -0.78
C ALA A 132 11.54 -10.26 -1.17
N ARG A 133 12.57 -9.44 -0.89
CA ARG A 133 13.95 -9.72 -1.33
C ARG A 133 14.80 -10.33 -0.25
N LEU A 134 14.50 -9.99 0.99
CA LEU A 134 15.26 -10.39 2.15
C LEU A 134 14.34 -10.51 3.36
N LEU A 135 14.58 -11.54 4.18
CA LEU A 135 14.05 -11.66 5.54
C LEU A 135 15.26 -11.90 6.46
N GLU A 136 15.46 -11.02 7.42
CA GLU A 136 16.53 -11.14 8.40
C GLU A 136 16.08 -10.70 9.79
N GLU A 137 16.73 -11.27 10.83
CA GLU A 137 16.55 -10.81 12.21
C GLU A 137 17.57 -9.70 12.49
N ARG A 138 17.10 -8.52 12.90
CA ARG A 138 17.96 -7.38 13.24
C ARG A 138 17.62 -6.79 14.58
N VAL A 139 18.65 -6.40 15.33
CA VAL A 139 18.54 -5.72 16.61
C VAL A 139 18.63 -4.21 16.38
N PHE A 140 17.63 -3.48 16.86
CA PHE A 140 17.60 -2.02 16.84
C PHE A 140 17.51 -1.50 18.28
N PRO A 141 18.58 -0.89 18.81
CA PRO A 141 18.55 -0.33 20.14
C PRO A 141 17.57 0.84 20.24
N PHE A 142 16.54 0.71 21.08
CA PHE A 142 15.57 1.78 21.34
C PHE A 142 15.22 1.84 22.84
N GLY A 143 15.71 2.84 23.57
CA GLY A 143 15.62 2.87 25.01
C GLY A 143 16.25 1.61 25.63
N ALA A 144 15.45 0.84 26.36
CA ALA A 144 15.83 -0.46 26.94
C ALA A 144 15.56 -1.65 25.99
N LEU A 145 14.84 -1.42 24.87
CA LEU A 145 14.44 -2.48 23.95
C LEU A 145 15.64 -2.97 23.12
N ARG A 146 15.83 -4.28 23.05
CA ARG A 146 16.94 -4.95 22.36
C ARG A 146 16.55 -6.22 21.63
N ASP A 147 15.27 -6.56 21.60
CA ASP A 147 14.81 -7.77 20.94
C ASP A 147 15.08 -7.68 19.43
N PRO A 148 15.45 -8.79 18.79
CA PRO A 148 15.52 -8.83 17.35
C PRO A 148 14.14 -8.68 16.73
N LEU A 149 14.06 -7.94 15.64
CA LEU A 149 12.87 -7.79 14.82
C LEU A 149 13.10 -8.48 13.47
N ALA A 150 12.08 -9.19 13.00
CA ALA A 150 12.08 -9.73 11.65
C ALA A 150 11.89 -8.60 10.65
N VAL A 151 12.91 -8.32 9.86
CA VAL A 151 12.88 -7.28 8.82
C VAL A 151 12.69 -7.93 7.46
N VAL A 152 11.63 -7.56 6.77
CA VAL A 152 11.36 -7.95 5.38
C VAL A 152 11.65 -6.76 4.48
N GLN A 153 12.57 -6.95 3.53
CA GLN A 153 12.88 -5.93 2.53
C GLN A 153 12.13 -6.22 1.24
N MET A 154 11.42 -5.22 0.77
CA MET A 154 10.74 -5.21 -0.51
C MET A 154 11.28 -4.08 -1.39
N GLU A 155 10.88 -4.04 -2.66
CA GLU A 155 11.25 -2.94 -3.52
C GLU A 155 10.54 -1.66 -3.06
N GLY A 156 11.32 -0.64 -2.69
CA GLY A 156 10.83 0.67 -2.26
C GLY A 156 10.48 0.79 -0.78
N ILE A 157 10.28 -0.32 -0.04
CA ILE A 157 9.88 -0.29 1.37
C ILE A 157 10.46 -1.47 2.16
N SER A 158 10.75 -1.26 3.44
CA SER A 158 11.11 -2.31 4.39
C SER A 158 10.10 -2.37 5.53
N HIS A 159 9.80 -3.57 6.01
CA HIS A 159 8.87 -3.77 7.12
C HIS A 159 9.54 -4.53 8.27
N ALA A 160 9.37 -4.05 9.50
CA ALA A 160 9.68 -4.81 10.70
C ALA A 160 8.40 -5.45 11.25
N ILE A 161 8.39 -6.78 11.40
CA ILE A 161 7.27 -7.52 11.98
C ILE A 161 7.48 -7.58 13.48
N VAL A 162 6.52 -7.04 14.23
CA VAL A 162 6.54 -6.94 15.68
C VAL A 162 5.43 -7.80 16.27
N THR A 163 5.79 -8.85 16.99
CA THR A 163 4.83 -9.80 17.58
C THR A 163 4.76 -9.65 19.10
N PRO A 164 3.72 -10.16 19.77
CA PRO A 164 3.57 -10.09 21.25
C PRO A 164 4.75 -10.67 22.02
N GLY A 165 5.58 -11.54 21.42
CA GLY A 165 6.80 -12.06 22.04
C GLY A 165 7.97 -11.08 22.11
N SER A 166 7.89 -9.94 21.39
CA SER A 166 8.90 -8.89 21.42
C SER A 166 8.51 -7.76 22.37
N ALA A 167 9.49 -7.24 23.13
CA ALA A 167 9.27 -6.05 23.98
C ALA A 167 8.89 -4.81 23.14
N PHE A 168 9.25 -4.75 21.85
CA PHE A 168 8.80 -3.71 20.93
C PHE A 168 7.27 -3.69 20.74
N PHE A 169 6.57 -4.78 21.04
CA PHE A 169 5.12 -4.84 20.89
C PHE A 169 4.39 -3.85 21.81
N THR A 170 4.99 -3.49 22.93
CA THR A 170 4.44 -2.48 23.85
C THR A 170 4.33 -1.09 23.23
N LEU A 171 5.12 -0.81 22.19
CA LEU A 171 5.07 0.47 21.47
C LEU A 171 3.75 0.68 20.73
N ARG A 172 2.98 -0.38 20.44
CA ARG A 172 1.66 -0.24 19.83
C ARG A 172 0.73 0.68 20.63
N ASP A 173 0.87 0.65 21.95
CA ASP A 173 0.03 1.41 22.87
C ASP A 173 0.64 2.79 23.24
N ASP A 174 1.84 3.09 22.76
CA ASP A 174 2.54 4.37 22.88
C ASP A 174 2.91 4.90 21.50
N ARG A 175 1.99 5.66 20.89
CA ARG A 175 2.14 6.15 19.50
C ARG A 175 3.40 6.98 19.29
N ASP A 176 3.70 7.88 20.22
CA ASP A 176 4.86 8.77 20.09
C ASP A 176 6.17 7.98 20.11
N ALA A 177 6.29 7.01 21.02
CA ALA A 177 7.44 6.12 21.09
C ALA A 177 7.54 5.20 19.86
N ALA A 178 6.42 4.68 19.34
CA ALA A 178 6.39 3.87 18.13
C ALA A 178 6.86 4.66 16.90
N GLU A 179 6.38 5.89 16.73
CA GLU A 179 6.75 6.77 15.63
C GLU A 179 8.23 7.15 15.67
N GLU A 180 8.76 7.44 16.87
CA GLU A 180 10.19 7.71 17.04
C GLU A 180 11.04 6.46 16.76
N ALA A 181 10.59 5.27 17.20
CA ALA A 181 11.25 4.01 16.88
C ALA A 181 11.24 3.76 15.36
N ALA A 182 10.11 3.99 14.70
CA ALA A 182 9.99 3.84 13.25
C ALA A 182 10.96 4.74 12.48
N ARG A 183 11.10 6.02 12.88
CA ARG A 183 12.08 6.96 12.28
C ARG A 183 13.51 6.45 12.44
N ARG A 184 13.88 6.02 13.64
CA ARG A 184 15.25 5.52 13.93
C ARG A 184 15.56 4.23 13.19
N ILE A 185 14.63 3.29 13.15
CA ILE A 185 14.81 2.02 12.43
C ILE A 185 14.90 2.28 10.91
N CYS A 186 14.03 3.15 10.36
CA CYS A 186 14.09 3.56 8.96
C CYS A 186 15.46 4.15 8.60
N ALA A 187 15.99 5.05 9.41
CA ALA A 187 17.33 5.64 9.23
C ALA A 187 18.43 4.60 9.32
N ALA A 188 18.36 3.68 10.31
CA ALA A 188 19.36 2.61 10.49
C ALA A 188 19.37 1.60 9.34
N LEU A 189 18.22 1.41 8.65
CA LEU A 189 18.08 0.58 7.46
C LEU A 189 18.50 1.32 6.18
N GLY A 190 18.57 2.65 6.20
CA GLY A 190 18.68 3.47 4.97
C GLY A 190 17.49 3.27 4.03
N ALA A 191 16.33 2.97 4.57
CA ALA A 191 15.14 2.64 3.80
C ALA A 191 14.45 3.91 3.25
N LYS A 192 13.90 3.82 2.04
CA LYS A 192 13.12 4.91 1.42
C LYS A 192 11.74 5.07 2.05
N ALA A 193 11.15 3.96 2.50
CA ALA A 193 9.95 3.89 3.31
C ALA A 193 10.08 2.73 4.29
N PHE A 194 9.42 2.82 5.43
CA PHE A 194 9.51 1.82 6.48
C PHE A 194 8.17 1.62 7.17
N GLY A 195 7.83 0.36 7.46
CA GLY A 195 6.65 0.01 8.23
C GLY A 195 6.97 -0.81 9.48
N MET A 196 6.37 -0.46 10.62
CA MET A 196 6.26 -1.34 11.78
C MET A 196 4.92 -2.06 11.73
N MET A 197 4.96 -3.39 11.64
CA MET A 197 3.81 -4.25 11.48
C MET A 197 3.54 -4.98 12.79
N PHE A 198 2.66 -4.42 13.64
CA PHE A 198 2.26 -5.06 14.89
C PHE A 198 1.29 -6.19 14.56
N LEU A 199 1.78 -7.42 14.67
CA LEU A 199 1.11 -8.64 14.24
C LEU A 199 0.67 -9.48 15.44
N GLU A 200 -0.62 -9.86 15.46
CA GLU A 200 -1.22 -10.76 16.45
C GLU A 200 -1.92 -11.94 15.76
N GLY A 201 -2.08 -13.02 16.51
CA GLY A 201 -2.80 -14.22 16.05
C GLY A 201 -1.91 -15.16 15.24
N GLU A 202 -2.55 -16.17 14.66
CA GLU A 202 -1.92 -17.22 13.86
C GLU A 202 -2.69 -17.42 12.56
N ALA A 203 -1.97 -17.82 11.50
CA ALA A 203 -2.63 -18.15 10.23
C ALA A 203 -3.67 -19.28 10.45
N PRO A 204 -4.83 -19.24 9.80
CA PRO A 204 -5.18 -18.33 8.69
C PRO A 204 -5.79 -16.98 9.10
N ARG A 205 -5.93 -16.66 10.38
CA ARG A 205 -6.53 -15.40 10.85
C ARG A 205 -5.55 -14.61 11.68
N LEU A 206 -5.15 -13.48 11.15
CA LEU A 206 -4.16 -12.58 11.71
C LEU A 206 -4.79 -11.20 11.93
N ARG A 207 -4.28 -10.45 12.90
CA ARG A 207 -4.60 -9.04 13.09
C ARG A 207 -3.33 -8.23 12.89
N LEU A 208 -3.43 -7.15 12.12
CA LEU A 208 -2.31 -6.29 11.81
C LEU A 208 -2.64 -4.83 12.12
N THR A 209 -1.76 -4.17 12.87
CA THR A 209 -1.81 -2.73 13.09
C THR A 209 -0.56 -2.11 12.45
N PRO A 210 -0.71 -1.46 11.27
CA PRO A 210 0.43 -0.93 10.53
C PRO A 210 0.74 0.51 10.92
N LEU A 211 2.03 0.79 11.14
CA LEU A 211 2.59 2.14 11.22
C LEU A 211 3.58 2.31 10.08
N VAL A 212 3.37 3.29 9.20
CA VAL A 212 4.22 3.53 8.03
C VAL A 212 4.83 4.92 8.06
N PHE A 213 6.11 4.98 7.74
CA PHE A 213 6.90 6.21 7.63
C PHE A 213 7.54 6.33 6.24
N VAL A 214 7.30 7.47 5.57
CA VAL A 214 7.89 7.82 4.27
C VAL A 214 8.71 9.10 4.43
N PRO A 215 10.03 9.00 4.56
CA PRO A 215 10.90 10.18 4.82
C PRO A 215 10.80 11.27 3.75
N GLU A 216 10.68 10.89 2.46
CA GLU A 216 10.65 11.85 1.33
C GLU A 216 9.46 12.82 1.42
N SER A 217 8.30 12.35 1.84
CA SER A 217 7.10 13.17 2.08
C SER A 217 6.98 13.66 3.53
N GLY A 218 7.79 13.14 4.45
CA GLY A 218 7.65 13.36 5.88
C GLY A 218 6.40 12.72 6.50
N THR A 219 5.71 11.84 5.76
CA THR A 219 4.46 11.23 6.21
C THR A 219 4.71 10.13 7.23
N MET A 220 4.03 10.22 8.37
CA MET A 220 3.95 9.18 9.39
C MET A 220 2.47 8.85 9.59
N CYS A 221 2.08 7.62 9.31
CA CYS A 221 0.67 7.22 9.33
C CYS A 221 0.46 5.87 10.02
N TRP A 222 -0.49 5.85 10.96
CA TRP A 222 -1.11 4.61 11.43
C TRP A 222 -2.21 4.26 10.43
N GLU A 223 -1.84 3.41 9.47
CA GLU A 223 -2.71 3.09 8.34
C GLU A 223 -3.91 2.24 8.77
N ASN A 224 -5.05 2.50 8.14
CA ASN A 224 -6.21 1.62 8.28
C ASN A 224 -6.03 0.31 7.53
N SER A 225 -5.19 0.28 6.50
CA SER A 225 -4.88 -0.93 5.74
C SER A 225 -3.55 -0.78 5.00
N CYS A 226 -2.66 -1.78 5.13
CA CYS A 226 -1.32 -1.77 4.54
C CYS A 226 -1.05 -3.00 3.67
N ALA A 227 -1.24 -2.84 2.37
CA ALA A 227 -1.04 -3.93 1.42
C ALA A 227 0.39 -4.49 1.41
N SER A 228 1.41 -3.62 1.46
CA SER A 228 2.82 -4.05 1.48
C SER A 228 3.20 -4.72 2.80
N GLY A 229 2.68 -4.22 3.93
CA GLY A 229 2.85 -4.83 5.25
C GLY A 229 2.24 -6.23 5.31
N SER A 230 1.00 -6.39 4.83
CA SER A 230 0.31 -7.67 4.75
C SER A 230 1.08 -8.68 3.87
N ALA A 231 1.60 -8.23 2.72
CA ALA A 231 2.43 -9.06 1.85
C ALA A 231 3.75 -9.46 2.52
N ALA A 232 4.41 -8.55 3.22
CA ALA A 232 5.64 -8.82 3.95
C ALA A 232 5.44 -9.85 5.06
N VAL A 233 4.34 -9.72 5.83
CA VAL A 233 3.95 -10.71 6.86
C VAL A 233 3.76 -12.09 6.25
N ALA A 234 2.95 -12.20 5.18
CA ALA A 234 2.70 -13.48 4.54
C ALA A 234 3.96 -14.12 3.95
N ALA A 235 4.83 -13.33 3.32
CA ALA A 235 6.11 -13.81 2.81
C ALA A 235 7.03 -14.33 3.92
N ALA A 236 7.10 -13.63 5.04
CA ALA A 236 7.89 -14.06 6.19
C ALA A 236 7.35 -15.36 6.83
N LEU A 237 6.03 -15.47 6.97
CA LEU A 237 5.40 -16.68 7.50
C LEU A 237 5.63 -17.88 6.58
N ALA A 238 5.48 -17.71 5.27
CA ALA A 238 5.71 -18.76 4.29
C ALA A 238 7.18 -19.21 4.28
N GLU A 239 8.13 -18.26 4.32
CA GLU A 239 9.56 -18.55 4.36
C GLU A 239 9.95 -19.33 5.62
N ARG A 240 9.48 -18.89 6.79
CA ARG A 240 9.76 -19.55 8.08
C ARG A 240 9.09 -20.92 8.20
N GLY A 241 7.86 -21.03 7.66
CA GLY A 241 7.11 -22.27 7.69
C GLY A 241 7.52 -23.30 6.62
N GLY A 242 8.30 -22.88 5.62
CA GLY A 242 8.72 -23.73 4.49
C GLY A 242 7.56 -24.18 3.59
N ALA A 243 6.41 -23.50 3.64
CA ALA A 243 5.22 -23.82 2.87
C ALA A 243 4.44 -22.55 2.51
N PRO A 244 3.70 -22.56 1.38
CA PRO A 244 2.82 -21.44 1.03
C PRO A 244 1.82 -21.12 2.14
N VAL A 245 1.58 -19.82 2.36
CA VAL A 245 0.63 -19.33 3.36
C VAL A 245 -0.53 -18.65 2.66
N ARG A 246 -1.74 -18.94 3.16
CA ARG A 246 -2.97 -18.18 2.90
C ARG A 246 -3.48 -17.66 4.22
N ALA A 247 -3.74 -16.35 4.31
CA ALA A 247 -4.23 -15.73 5.52
C ALA A 247 -5.19 -14.58 5.23
N GLU A 248 -6.07 -14.33 6.19
CA GLU A 248 -6.85 -13.11 6.31
C GLU A 248 -6.19 -12.23 7.37
N LEU A 249 -5.91 -10.99 7.02
CA LEU A 249 -5.39 -9.99 7.93
C LEU A 249 -6.51 -9.00 8.23
N GLU A 250 -6.97 -9.03 9.47
CA GLU A 250 -7.86 -8.01 10.02
C GLU A 250 -7.03 -6.78 10.36
N GLU A 251 -7.30 -5.69 9.68
CA GLU A 251 -6.66 -4.38 9.88
C GLU A 251 -7.72 -3.36 10.33
N PRO A 252 -7.35 -2.19 10.87
CA PRO A 252 -8.35 -1.23 11.38
C PRO A 252 -9.45 -0.87 10.38
N GLY A 253 -9.16 -0.86 9.08
CA GLY A 253 -10.12 -0.51 8.02
C GLY A 253 -10.86 -1.68 7.39
N GLY A 254 -10.51 -2.93 7.73
CA GLY A 254 -11.17 -4.12 7.19
C GLY A 254 -10.25 -5.32 7.05
N VAL A 255 -10.63 -6.24 6.16
CA VAL A 255 -9.90 -7.50 5.96
C VAL A 255 -9.25 -7.54 4.59
N LEU A 256 -7.95 -7.84 4.56
CA LEU A 256 -7.21 -8.20 3.36
C LEU A 256 -6.93 -9.70 3.35
N SER A 257 -7.11 -10.33 2.19
CA SER A 257 -6.69 -11.72 1.98
C SER A 257 -5.33 -11.73 1.29
N VAL A 258 -4.40 -12.55 1.78
CA VAL A 258 -3.07 -12.66 1.21
C VAL A 258 -2.69 -14.11 0.98
N GLU A 259 -2.03 -14.36 -0.15
CA GLU A 259 -1.41 -15.65 -0.48
C GLU A 259 0.06 -15.40 -0.79
N SER A 260 0.96 -16.18 -0.22
CA SER A 260 2.39 -16.06 -0.49
C SER A 260 3.07 -17.42 -0.52
N ALA A 261 3.97 -17.59 -1.48
CA ALA A 261 4.87 -18.75 -1.59
C ALA A 261 6.29 -18.44 -1.05
N GLY A 262 6.42 -17.43 -0.20
CA GLY A 262 7.69 -17.02 0.41
C GLY A 262 8.45 -15.96 -0.39
N LEU A 263 9.71 -15.71 -0.02
CA LEU A 263 10.52 -14.61 -0.55
C LEU A 263 10.75 -14.70 -2.07
N ARG A 264 10.94 -15.92 -2.58
CA ARG A 264 11.20 -16.17 -4.01
C ARG A 264 9.96 -16.52 -4.80
N GLY A 265 8.83 -16.62 -4.10
CA GLY A 265 7.55 -17.00 -4.68
C GLY A 265 6.67 -15.80 -5.00
N GLU A 266 5.55 -16.09 -5.63
CA GLU A 266 4.53 -15.09 -5.86
C GLU A 266 3.82 -14.74 -4.55
N THR A 267 3.57 -13.45 -4.35
CA THR A 267 2.67 -12.96 -3.31
C THR A 267 1.55 -12.17 -3.96
N ARG A 268 0.32 -12.52 -3.61
CA ARG A 268 -0.89 -11.90 -4.11
C ARG A 268 -1.75 -11.44 -2.96
N LEU A 269 -2.20 -10.20 -3.04
CA LEU A 269 -3.07 -9.60 -2.04
C LEU A 269 -4.42 -9.30 -2.68
N SER A 270 -5.50 -9.55 -1.95
CA SER A 270 -6.87 -9.29 -2.42
C SER A 270 -7.66 -8.52 -1.38
N GLY A 271 -8.47 -7.59 -1.86
CA GLY A 271 -9.35 -6.76 -1.04
C GLY A 271 -10.43 -6.11 -1.90
N ARG A 272 -11.38 -5.46 -1.24
CA ARG A 272 -12.38 -4.63 -1.95
C ARG A 272 -11.84 -3.23 -2.14
N THR A 273 -12.12 -2.64 -3.29
CA THR A 273 -11.94 -1.21 -3.53
C THR A 273 -13.24 -0.60 -4.04
N ARG A 274 -13.66 0.50 -3.43
CA ARG A 274 -14.91 1.17 -3.74
C ARG A 274 -14.69 2.64 -4.07
N LEU A 275 -15.27 3.12 -5.16
CA LEU A 275 -15.32 4.55 -5.47
C LEU A 275 -16.29 5.23 -4.51
N VAL A 276 -15.80 6.13 -3.66
CA VAL A 276 -16.62 6.82 -2.64
C VAL A 276 -16.91 8.28 -3.02
N GLY A 277 -16.22 8.81 -4.02
CA GLY A 277 -16.52 10.16 -4.50
C GLY A 277 -15.64 10.59 -5.66
N GLN A 278 -16.14 11.60 -6.40
CA GLN A 278 -15.40 12.29 -7.47
C GLN A 278 -15.52 13.79 -7.25
N LYS A 279 -14.43 14.49 -7.40
CA LYS A 279 -14.33 15.93 -7.16
C LYS A 279 -13.48 16.58 -8.26
N SER A 280 -13.71 17.88 -8.45
CA SER A 280 -12.81 18.76 -9.20
C SER A 280 -12.13 19.69 -8.21
N VAL A 281 -10.81 19.80 -8.28
CA VAL A 281 -9.98 20.56 -7.32
C VAL A 281 -9.07 21.51 -8.08
#